data_e10b6ebbfd5111faebe58a7654a0101b
#
_entry.id   e10b6ebbfd5111faebe58a7654a0101b
#
_cell.length_a   1.000
_cell.length_b   1.000
_cell.length_c   1.000
_cell.angle_alpha   90.00
_cell.angle_beta   90.00
_cell.angle_gamma   90.00
#
_symmetry.space_group_name_H-M   'P 1'
#
loop_
_entity.id
_entity.type
_entity.pdbx_description
1 polymer ?
#
loop_
_entity_poly.entity_id
_entity_poly.type
_entity_poly.pdbx_seq_one_letter_code
_entity_poly.pdbx_strand_id
1 'polypeptide(L)'
;YNCNAGVMVTASHNPAKYNGYKAYGPDGCQMTDDAAAIVYEEIQKTDVLTGAKYMSFAEGVEEGLIRFVGDDCKRALYDAIESRQVRPGLCKTAGLKLVYSPLNGSGLVPVTQVLKDIGITDITIVPEQEYPNGYFTTCSYPNPEIFEALELGLNLAKESDADLMLATDPDADRVGIAMKCPDGSYELVSGNEVGVLLLDYICAGRIEKGTMPEKAVAVKSLVSTPLADAVAAHYGVELRNVLTGFKWIGDQIAQLEAAGEVDRFIFGFEESYGYLAGPYVRCLLYTSPSPRDYAAS
;
A
#
# COMPACT_ATOMS: atom_id res chain seq x y z
N TYR A 1 12.07 2.74 16.21
CA TYR A 1 12.55 1.68 17.14
C TYR A 1 14.00 1.25 16.87
N ASN A 2 14.65 1.78 15.82
CA ASN A 2 16.02 1.41 15.44
C ASN A 2 16.21 -0.12 15.29
N CYS A 3 15.29 -0.73 14.57
CA CYS A 3 15.34 -2.17 14.29
C CYS A 3 16.51 -2.50 13.35
N ASN A 4 17.19 -3.61 13.59
CA ASN A 4 18.25 -4.10 12.70
C ASN A 4 17.71 -4.79 11.45
N ALA A 5 16.49 -5.35 11.54
CA ALA A 5 15.80 -6.00 10.45
C ALA A 5 14.29 -6.02 10.71
N GLY A 6 13.53 -6.23 9.66
CA GLY A 6 12.10 -6.44 9.71
C GLY A 6 11.69 -7.69 8.92
N VAL A 7 10.60 -8.30 9.35
CA VAL A 7 10.01 -9.46 8.68
C VAL A 7 8.51 -9.26 8.59
N MET A 8 7.93 -9.55 7.43
CA MET A 8 6.51 -9.64 7.24
C MET A 8 6.13 -10.99 6.63
N VAL A 9 5.19 -11.67 7.25
CA VAL A 9 4.64 -12.91 6.72
C VAL A 9 3.30 -12.59 6.07
N THR A 10 3.28 -12.61 4.74
CA THR A 10 2.09 -12.32 3.94
C THR A 10 2.21 -12.93 2.56
N ALA A 11 1.10 -13.40 2.01
CA ALA A 11 0.98 -13.75 0.60
C ALA A 11 0.28 -12.65 -0.22
N SER A 12 0.12 -11.43 0.37
CA SER A 12 -0.60 -10.31 -0.23
C SER A 12 -2.00 -10.74 -0.71
N HIS A 13 -2.31 -10.50 -1.96
CA HIS A 13 -3.58 -10.80 -2.62
C HIS A 13 -3.66 -12.23 -3.22
N ASN A 14 -2.68 -13.08 -2.98
CA ASN A 14 -2.68 -14.44 -3.51
C ASN A 14 -3.70 -15.34 -2.79
N PRO A 15 -4.17 -16.42 -3.44
CA PRO A 15 -5.05 -17.41 -2.81
C PRO A 15 -4.51 -17.97 -1.50
N ALA A 16 -5.39 -18.38 -0.60
CA ALA A 16 -5.11 -18.89 0.74
C ALA A 16 -4.05 -20.01 0.81
N LYS A 17 -3.85 -20.77 -0.27
CA LYS A 17 -2.85 -21.85 -0.35
C LYS A 17 -1.40 -21.36 -0.42
N TYR A 18 -1.19 -20.09 -0.72
CA TYR A 18 0.14 -19.49 -0.81
C TYR A 18 0.51 -18.84 0.53
N ASN A 19 1.81 -18.78 0.78
CA ASN A 19 2.39 -18.04 1.88
C ASN A 19 3.56 -17.21 1.33
N GLY A 20 3.93 -16.15 2.05
CA GLY A 20 5.01 -15.26 1.64
C GLY A 20 5.83 -14.78 2.83
N TYR A 21 7.06 -14.41 2.55
CA TYR A 21 8.01 -13.90 3.52
C TYR A 21 8.78 -12.73 2.92
N LYS A 22 8.62 -11.56 3.51
CA LYS A 22 9.32 -10.34 3.08
C LYS A 22 10.33 -9.94 4.15
N ALA A 23 11.59 -9.71 3.77
CA ALA A 23 12.67 -9.28 4.65
C ALA A 23 13.03 -7.81 4.38
N TYR A 24 13.27 -7.06 5.45
CA TYR A 24 13.57 -5.62 5.43
C TYR A 24 14.90 -5.37 6.12
N GLY A 25 15.66 -4.42 5.60
CA GLY A 25 16.91 -3.96 6.19
C GLY A 25 16.71 -2.92 7.30
N PRO A 26 17.82 -2.49 7.95
CA PRO A 26 17.78 -1.47 8.99
C PRO A 26 17.36 -0.08 8.48
N ASP A 27 17.41 0.14 7.19
CA ASP A 27 16.93 1.33 6.48
C ASP A 27 15.42 1.36 6.31
N GLY A 28 14.72 0.27 6.68
CA GLY A 28 13.28 0.10 6.49
C GLY A 28 12.87 -0.23 5.06
N CYS A 29 13.82 -0.43 4.13
CA CYS A 29 13.56 -0.88 2.78
C CYS A 29 13.46 -2.41 2.72
N GLN A 30 12.61 -2.91 1.81
CA GLN A 30 12.68 -4.33 1.47
C GLN A 30 14.02 -4.65 0.85
N MET A 31 14.64 -5.75 1.28
CA MET A 31 15.97 -6.14 0.82
C MET A 31 15.99 -6.32 -0.70
N THR A 32 17.01 -5.74 -1.34
CA THR A 32 17.32 -5.94 -2.76
C THR A 32 17.87 -7.34 -2.98
N ASP A 33 18.00 -7.73 -4.26
CA ASP A 33 18.37 -9.10 -4.64
C ASP A 33 19.70 -9.56 -4.02
N ASP A 34 20.71 -8.67 -3.96
CA ASP A 34 22.02 -8.99 -3.37
C ASP A 34 21.92 -9.25 -1.85
N ALA A 35 21.19 -8.41 -1.13
CA ALA A 35 21.00 -8.58 0.32
C ALA A 35 20.10 -9.80 0.61
N ALA A 36 19.08 -10.02 -0.21
CA ALA A 36 18.20 -11.18 -0.10
C ALA A 36 18.95 -12.49 -0.38
N ALA A 37 19.92 -12.50 -1.31
CA ALA A 37 20.74 -13.67 -1.60
C ALA A 37 21.56 -14.11 -0.38
N ILE A 38 22.12 -13.17 0.38
CA ILE A 38 22.86 -13.46 1.62
C ILE A 38 21.96 -14.13 2.65
N VAL A 39 20.75 -13.59 2.85
CA VAL A 39 19.77 -14.19 3.77
C VAL A 39 19.37 -15.57 3.30
N TYR A 40 19.14 -15.76 2.01
CA TYR A 40 18.76 -17.04 1.42
C TYR A 40 19.86 -18.09 1.60
N GLU A 41 21.15 -17.73 1.43
CA GLU A 41 22.25 -18.63 1.70
C GLU A 41 22.28 -19.12 3.16
N GLU A 42 22.00 -18.27 4.14
CA GLU A 42 21.93 -18.67 5.55
C GLU A 42 20.72 -19.58 5.82
N ILE A 43 19.58 -19.30 5.18
CA ILE A 43 18.40 -20.19 5.24
C ILE A 43 18.75 -21.58 4.71
N GLN A 44 19.45 -21.68 3.57
CA GLN A 44 19.84 -22.98 2.97
C GLN A 44 20.81 -23.79 3.86
N LYS A 45 21.60 -23.14 4.70
CA LYS A 45 22.50 -23.81 5.66
C LYS A 45 21.77 -24.31 6.90
N THR A 46 20.56 -23.85 7.14
CA THR A 46 19.79 -24.16 8.35
C THR A 46 18.87 -25.34 8.11
N ASP A 47 18.98 -26.39 8.90
CA ASP A 47 18.05 -27.53 8.84
C ASP A 47 16.65 -27.08 9.25
N VAL A 48 15.66 -27.38 8.38
CA VAL A 48 14.29 -26.89 8.52
C VAL A 48 13.61 -27.38 9.80
N LEU A 49 13.97 -28.59 10.28
CA LEU A 49 13.32 -29.24 11.43
C LEU A 49 14.08 -29.01 12.72
N THR A 50 15.40 -28.93 12.69
CA THR A 50 16.24 -28.94 13.87
C THR A 50 17.13 -27.70 14.01
N GLY A 51 17.30 -26.92 12.95
CA GLY A 51 18.21 -25.78 12.92
C GLY A 51 17.66 -24.51 13.58
N ALA A 52 16.34 -24.37 13.69
CA ALA A 52 15.72 -23.22 14.33
C ALA A 52 15.86 -23.27 15.85
N LYS A 53 16.34 -22.16 16.44
CA LYS A 53 16.30 -21.94 17.89
C LYS A 53 14.95 -21.30 18.23
N TYR A 54 14.26 -21.83 19.21
CA TYR A 54 12.96 -21.28 19.63
C TYR A 54 12.82 -21.35 21.15
N MET A 55 11.94 -20.52 21.64
CA MET A 55 11.46 -20.50 23.01
C MET A 55 9.94 -20.41 22.99
N SER A 56 9.28 -20.61 24.13
CA SER A 56 7.85 -20.38 24.21
C SER A 56 7.55 -18.87 24.08
N PHE A 57 6.39 -18.56 23.51
CA PHE A 57 5.96 -17.16 23.38
C PHE A 57 5.85 -16.48 24.76
N ALA A 58 5.34 -17.20 25.75
CA ALA A 58 5.16 -16.69 27.12
C ALA A 58 6.52 -16.32 27.74
N GLU A 59 7.52 -17.20 27.65
CA GLU A 59 8.88 -16.91 28.11
C GLU A 59 9.47 -15.69 27.41
N GLY A 60 9.32 -15.60 26.07
CA GLY A 60 9.82 -14.47 25.31
C GLY A 60 9.21 -13.12 25.72
N VAL A 61 7.92 -13.11 26.10
CA VAL A 61 7.25 -11.92 26.65
C VAL A 61 7.74 -11.63 28.09
N GLU A 62 7.83 -12.64 28.94
CA GLU A 62 8.27 -12.50 30.33
C GLU A 62 9.71 -12.00 30.44
N GLU A 63 10.60 -12.49 29.59
CA GLU A 63 12.00 -12.04 29.51
C GLU A 63 12.17 -10.71 28.77
N GLY A 64 11.09 -10.13 28.23
CA GLY A 64 11.11 -8.87 27.50
C GLY A 64 11.77 -8.93 26.12
N LEU A 65 11.99 -10.13 25.59
CA LEU A 65 12.49 -10.36 24.24
C LEU A 65 11.41 -10.14 23.19
N ILE A 66 10.16 -10.36 23.54
CA ILE A 66 8.99 -10.06 22.70
C ILE A 66 8.28 -8.85 23.28
N ARG A 67 8.11 -7.82 22.46
CA ARG A 67 7.40 -6.59 22.82
C ARG A 67 6.39 -6.26 21.74
N PHE A 68 5.19 -5.88 22.16
CA PHE A 68 4.19 -5.35 21.23
C PHE A 68 4.44 -3.88 20.95
N VAL A 69 4.16 -3.50 19.70
CA VAL A 69 4.19 -2.10 19.28
C VAL A 69 3.05 -1.34 19.96
N GLY A 70 3.37 -0.20 20.58
CA GLY A 70 2.41 0.63 21.29
C GLY A 70 1.57 1.54 20.38
N ASP A 71 0.60 2.22 20.98
CA ASP A 71 -0.27 3.16 20.27
C ASP A 71 0.48 4.41 19.81
N ASP A 72 1.60 4.73 20.43
CA ASP A 72 2.52 5.79 20.02
C ASP A 72 3.04 5.59 18.59
N CYS A 73 3.44 4.36 18.25
CA CYS A 73 3.89 4.03 16.91
C CYS A 73 2.73 4.09 15.89
N LYS A 74 1.55 3.57 16.26
CA LYS A 74 0.36 3.66 15.40
C LYS A 74 0.00 5.12 15.12
N ARG A 75 0.00 5.96 16.17
CA ARG A 75 -0.31 7.39 16.00
C ARG A 75 0.74 8.09 15.14
N ALA A 76 2.02 7.80 15.33
CA ALA A 76 3.08 8.35 14.49
C ALA A 76 2.90 7.98 13.00
N LEU A 77 2.45 6.74 12.70
CA LEU A 77 2.11 6.35 11.33
C LEU A 77 0.92 7.15 10.79
N TYR A 78 -0.16 7.27 11.58
CA TYR A 78 -1.36 8.01 11.15
C TYR A 78 -1.05 9.49 10.92
N ASP A 79 -0.30 10.13 11.81
CA ASP A 79 0.16 11.52 11.67
C ASP A 79 1.01 11.70 10.39
N ALA A 80 1.88 10.74 10.10
CA ALA A 80 2.68 10.76 8.88
C ALA A 80 1.81 10.66 7.61
N ILE A 81 0.78 9.80 7.60
CA ILE A 81 -0.18 9.69 6.50
C ILE A 81 -0.99 10.97 6.35
N GLU A 82 -1.57 11.46 7.46
CA GLU A 82 -2.41 12.66 7.46
C GLU A 82 -1.64 13.89 7.00
N SER A 83 -0.34 13.99 7.32
CA SER A 83 0.54 15.07 6.86
C SER A 83 0.72 15.11 5.34
N ARG A 84 0.35 14.04 4.62
CA ARG A 84 0.42 13.99 3.15
C ARG A 84 -0.78 14.62 2.45
N GLN A 85 -1.82 15.01 3.20
CA GLN A 85 -2.98 15.68 2.60
C GLN A 85 -2.56 16.96 1.87
N VAL A 86 -2.79 16.99 0.56
CA VAL A 86 -2.51 18.18 -0.26
C VAL A 86 -3.52 19.29 -0.01
N ARG A 87 -4.78 18.92 0.26
CA ARG A 87 -5.87 19.85 0.61
C ARG A 87 -6.52 19.44 1.94
N PRO A 88 -5.85 19.72 3.10
CA PRO A 88 -6.38 19.36 4.41
C PRO A 88 -7.77 19.95 4.66
N GLY A 89 -8.66 19.14 5.22
CA GLY A 89 -10.03 19.53 5.55
C GLY A 89 -11.04 19.40 4.42
N LEU A 90 -10.63 19.11 3.18
CA LEU A 90 -11.56 18.93 2.06
C LEU A 90 -12.58 17.80 2.35
N CYS A 91 -12.12 16.67 2.88
CA CYS A 91 -12.97 15.53 3.20
C CYS A 91 -14.04 15.85 4.25
N LYS A 92 -13.75 16.77 5.19
CA LYS A 92 -14.71 17.18 6.25
C LYS A 92 -15.97 17.84 5.70
N THR A 93 -15.89 18.44 4.52
CA THR A 93 -16.99 19.18 3.89
C THR A 93 -17.60 18.42 2.70
N ALA A 94 -16.99 17.31 2.28
CA ALA A 94 -17.40 16.58 1.10
C ALA A 94 -18.70 15.77 1.33
N GLY A 95 -18.99 15.35 2.56
CA GLY A 95 -20.19 14.56 2.89
C GLY A 95 -20.20 13.18 2.21
N LEU A 96 -19.03 12.61 1.94
CA LEU A 96 -18.90 11.34 1.22
C LEU A 96 -19.47 10.17 2.02
N LYS A 97 -20.29 9.37 1.38
CA LYS A 97 -20.71 8.04 1.83
C LYS A 97 -19.80 6.99 1.22
N LEU A 98 -19.14 6.22 2.06
CA LEU A 98 -18.13 5.26 1.66
C LEU A 98 -18.51 3.85 2.07
N VAL A 99 -18.39 2.89 1.16
CA VAL A 99 -18.32 1.47 1.48
C VAL A 99 -16.85 1.04 1.48
N TYR A 100 -16.43 0.32 2.51
CA TYR A 100 -15.06 -0.16 2.62
C TYR A 100 -15.01 -1.66 2.87
N SER A 101 -14.14 -2.36 2.12
CA SER A 101 -13.78 -3.75 2.37
C SER A 101 -12.28 -3.89 2.62
N PRO A 102 -11.87 -4.42 3.78
CA PRO A 102 -10.47 -4.83 4.02
C PRO A 102 -10.13 -6.19 3.38
N LEU A 103 -11.03 -6.81 2.62
CA LEU A 103 -10.89 -8.15 2.04
C LEU A 103 -10.34 -9.20 3.03
N ASN A 104 -10.94 -9.25 4.23
CA ASN A 104 -10.52 -10.10 5.35
C ASN A 104 -9.04 -9.90 5.78
N GLY A 105 -8.49 -8.71 5.57
CA GLY A 105 -7.10 -8.36 5.82
C GLY A 105 -6.88 -7.42 7.00
N SER A 106 -5.68 -6.87 7.07
CA SER A 106 -5.20 -6.02 8.18
C SER A 106 -5.65 -4.55 8.09
N GLY A 107 -6.23 -4.13 6.95
CA GLY A 107 -6.57 -2.73 6.68
C GLY A 107 -7.72 -2.16 7.53
N LEU A 108 -8.58 -3.00 8.13
CA LEU A 108 -9.77 -2.55 8.86
C LEU A 108 -9.50 -1.38 9.82
N VAL A 109 -8.62 -1.58 10.77
CA VAL A 109 -8.36 -0.59 11.82
C VAL A 109 -7.61 0.65 11.30
N PRO A 110 -6.46 0.52 10.62
CA PRO A 110 -5.71 1.71 10.20
C PRO A 110 -6.44 2.54 9.15
N VAL A 111 -7.06 1.91 8.15
CA VAL A 111 -7.77 2.64 7.09
C VAL A 111 -8.98 3.38 7.64
N THR A 112 -9.82 2.72 8.44
CA THR A 112 -11.00 3.37 9.02
C THR A 112 -10.63 4.48 9.99
N GLN A 113 -9.53 4.33 10.73
CA GLN A 113 -9.05 5.38 11.64
C GLN A 113 -8.60 6.61 10.85
N VAL A 114 -7.74 6.44 9.87
CA VAL A 114 -7.26 7.56 9.03
C VAL A 114 -8.41 8.24 8.30
N LEU A 115 -9.35 7.49 7.73
CA LEU A 115 -10.52 8.06 7.05
C LEU A 115 -11.34 8.94 8.00
N LYS A 116 -11.59 8.48 9.23
CA LYS A 116 -12.29 9.26 10.26
C LYS A 116 -11.51 10.51 10.66
N ASP A 117 -10.21 10.40 10.88
CA ASP A 117 -9.34 11.50 11.27
C ASP A 117 -9.33 12.63 10.22
N ILE A 118 -9.36 12.27 8.93
CA ILE A 118 -9.43 13.26 7.84
C ILE A 118 -10.86 13.78 7.59
N GLY A 119 -11.88 13.19 8.22
CA GLY A 119 -13.26 13.68 8.22
C GLY A 119 -14.26 12.90 7.40
N ILE A 120 -13.91 11.69 6.90
CA ILE A 120 -14.87 10.76 6.30
C ILE A 120 -15.42 9.87 7.41
N THR A 121 -16.65 10.14 7.84
CA THR A 121 -17.29 9.47 9.00
C THR A 121 -18.43 8.54 8.61
N ASP A 122 -19.00 8.72 7.43
CA ASP A 122 -20.07 7.83 6.89
C ASP A 122 -19.42 6.67 6.14
N ILE A 123 -18.99 5.66 6.91
CA ILE A 123 -18.29 4.49 6.39
C ILE A 123 -19.07 3.24 6.74
N THR A 124 -19.51 2.52 5.72
CA THR A 124 -20.14 1.20 5.86
C THR A 124 -19.12 0.11 5.50
N ILE A 125 -18.86 -0.80 6.43
CA ILE A 125 -17.92 -1.92 6.21
C ILE A 125 -18.69 -3.11 5.63
N VAL A 126 -18.07 -3.84 4.70
CA VAL A 126 -18.60 -5.10 4.16
C VAL A 126 -18.52 -6.17 5.26
N PRO A 127 -19.65 -6.62 5.84
CA PRO A 127 -19.64 -7.45 7.05
C PRO A 127 -18.90 -8.79 6.88
N GLU A 128 -19.06 -9.44 5.73
CA GLU A 128 -18.47 -10.75 5.43
C GLU A 128 -16.95 -10.68 5.23
N GLN A 129 -16.43 -9.48 4.97
CA GLN A 129 -15.01 -9.24 4.70
C GLN A 129 -14.34 -8.38 5.77
N GLU A 130 -15.05 -8.05 6.84
CA GLU A 130 -14.58 -7.12 7.89
C GLU A 130 -13.37 -7.65 8.66
N TYR A 131 -13.47 -8.87 9.17
CA TYR A 131 -12.42 -9.42 10.04
C TYR A 131 -11.44 -10.31 9.30
N PRO A 132 -10.17 -10.36 9.75
CA PRO A 132 -9.15 -11.21 9.16
C PRO A 132 -9.59 -12.68 9.10
N ASN A 133 -9.52 -13.26 7.90
CA ASN A 133 -9.83 -14.67 7.67
C ASN A 133 -8.90 -15.23 6.58
N GLY A 134 -7.88 -15.99 6.99
CA GLY A 134 -6.90 -16.55 6.08
C GLY A 134 -7.44 -17.60 5.08
N TYR A 135 -8.70 -18.03 5.22
CA TYR A 135 -9.35 -18.91 4.24
C TYR A 135 -10.00 -18.14 3.09
N PHE A 136 -10.19 -16.82 3.20
CA PHE A 136 -10.81 -15.97 2.20
C PHE A 136 -12.10 -16.57 1.61
N THR A 137 -13.04 -16.93 2.50
CA THR A 137 -14.25 -17.68 2.15
C THR A 137 -15.20 -16.93 1.21
N THR A 138 -15.08 -15.62 1.10
CA THR A 138 -15.90 -14.75 0.25
C THR A 138 -15.29 -14.48 -1.11
N CYS A 139 -13.96 -14.65 -1.27
CA CYS A 139 -13.29 -14.50 -2.55
C CYS A 139 -12.01 -15.33 -2.58
N SER A 140 -11.83 -16.14 -3.62
CA SER A 140 -10.65 -17.01 -3.77
C SER A 140 -9.35 -16.23 -4.03
N TYR A 141 -9.47 -15.01 -4.54
CA TYR A 141 -8.40 -14.05 -4.79
C TYR A 141 -8.76 -12.72 -4.14
N PRO A 142 -8.21 -12.39 -2.96
CA PRO A 142 -8.51 -11.13 -2.28
C PRO A 142 -7.73 -9.97 -2.92
N ASN A 143 -7.90 -9.80 -4.22
CA ASN A 143 -7.22 -8.78 -5.02
C ASN A 143 -8.21 -7.68 -5.43
N PRO A 144 -8.01 -6.44 -5.01
CA PRO A 144 -8.91 -5.31 -5.32
C PRO A 144 -8.89 -4.91 -6.81
N GLU A 145 -8.07 -5.55 -7.65
CA GLU A 145 -8.08 -5.37 -9.10
C GLU A 145 -9.20 -6.14 -9.79
N ILE A 146 -9.73 -7.20 -9.15
CA ILE A 146 -10.71 -8.11 -9.77
C ILE A 146 -12.11 -7.86 -9.25
N PHE A 147 -13.05 -7.90 -10.18
CA PHE A 147 -14.47 -7.62 -9.90
C PHE A 147 -15.05 -8.54 -8.82
N GLU A 148 -14.73 -9.82 -8.87
CA GLU A 148 -15.23 -10.84 -7.95
C GLU A 148 -14.88 -10.56 -6.48
N ALA A 149 -13.71 -9.97 -6.23
CA ALA A 149 -13.32 -9.58 -4.87
C ALA A 149 -14.14 -8.38 -4.36
N LEU A 150 -14.60 -7.53 -5.26
CA LEU A 150 -15.33 -6.30 -4.97
C LEU A 150 -16.86 -6.48 -5.00
N GLU A 151 -17.37 -7.60 -5.48
CA GLU A 151 -18.80 -7.83 -5.74
C GLU A 151 -19.68 -7.55 -4.49
N LEU A 152 -19.30 -8.06 -3.32
CA LEU A 152 -20.04 -7.81 -2.07
C LEU A 152 -20.05 -6.31 -1.72
N GLY A 153 -18.91 -5.65 -1.85
CA GLY A 153 -18.80 -4.22 -1.61
C GLY A 153 -19.63 -3.39 -2.61
N LEU A 154 -19.62 -3.77 -3.88
CA LEU A 154 -20.42 -3.11 -4.92
C LEU A 154 -21.91 -3.27 -4.69
N ASN A 155 -22.36 -4.45 -4.25
CA ASN A 155 -23.78 -4.67 -3.92
C ASN A 155 -24.17 -3.80 -2.72
N LEU A 156 -23.37 -3.79 -1.66
CA LEU A 156 -23.59 -2.95 -0.49
C LEU A 156 -23.57 -1.45 -0.83
N ALA A 157 -22.67 -1.03 -1.75
CA ALA A 157 -22.62 0.35 -2.22
C ALA A 157 -23.89 0.77 -2.96
N LYS A 158 -24.45 -0.11 -3.79
CA LYS A 158 -25.74 0.11 -4.46
C LYS A 158 -26.90 0.20 -3.46
N GLU A 159 -26.94 -0.70 -2.48
CA GLU A 159 -27.98 -0.73 -1.46
C GLU A 159 -27.96 0.50 -0.54
N SER A 160 -26.77 0.96 -0.16
CA SER A 160 -26.57 2.11 0.71
C SER A 160 -26.52 3.45 -0.03
N ASP A 161 -26.60 3.43 -1.34
CA ASP A 161 -26.41 4.62 -2.20
C ASP A 161 -25.10 5.36 -1.90
N ALA A 162 -24.00 4.62 -1.77
CA ALA A 162 -22.69 5.18 -1.47
C ALA A 162 -22.07 5.89 -2.68
N ASP A 163 -21.28 6.93 -2.45
CA ASP A 163 -20.59 7.67 -3.50
C ASP A 163 -19.37 6.91 -4.02
N LEU A 164 -18.73 6.16 -3.13
CA LEU A 164 -17.46 5.49 -3.39
C LEU A 164 -17.39 4.14 -2.67
N MET A 165 -16.82 3.14 -3.31
CA MET A 165 -16.41 1.88 -2.70
C MET A 165 -14.90 1.78 -2.74
N LEU A 166 -14.28 1.48 -1.60
CA LEU A 166 -12.86 1.18 -1.46
C LEU A 166 -12.65 -0.27 -1.04
N ALA A 167 -11.59 -0.89 -1.55
CA ALA A 167 -11.11 -2.16 -1.00
C ALA A 167 -9.57 -2.14 -0.92
N THR A 168 -9.04 -2.69 0.17
CA THR A 168 -7.61 -2.97 0.29
C THR A 168 -7.37 -4.48 0.23
N ASP A 169 -6.23 -4.89 -0.32
CA ASP A 169 -5.82 -6.28 -0.23
C ASP A 169 -5.45 -6.67 1.22
N PRO A 170 -5.21 -7.96 1.53
CA PRO A 170 -5.05 -8.41 2.91
C PRO A 170 -3.92 -7.76 3.71
N ASP A 171 -2.80 -7.39 3.10
CA ASP A 171 -1.72 -6.66 3.75
C ASP A 171 -1.81 -5.14 3.58
N ALA A 172 -2.91 -4.68 2.95
CA ALA A 172 -3.32 -3.28 2.84
C ALA A 172 -2.30 -2.35 2.16
N ASP A 173 -1.53 -2.90 1.20
CA ASP A 173 -0.59 -2.14 0.41
C ASP A 173 -1.13 -1.76 -0.99
N ARG A 174 -2.31 -2.26 -1.34
CA ARG A 174 -3.06 -1.90 -2.55
C ARG A 174 -4.42 -1.35 -2.20
N VAL A 175 -4.92 -0.46 -3.03
CA VAL A 175 -6.29 0.05 -2.92
C VAL A 175 -6.98 0.07 -4.27
N GLY A 176 -8.09 -0.67 -4.39
CA GLY A 176 -9.01 -0.60 -5.50
C GLY A 176 -10.19 0.30 -5.16
N ILE A 177 -10.71 0.98 -6.16
CA ILE A 177 -11.86 1.88 -6.01
C ILE A 177 -12.91 1.64 -7.07
N ALA A 178 -14.17 1.84 -6.68
CA ALA A 178 -15.29 1.97 -7.61
C ALA A 178 -16.08 3.24 -7.29
N MET A 179 -16.44 3.98 -8.32
CA MET A 179 -17.15 5.26 -8.22
C MET A 179 -18.60 5.11 -8.70
N LYS A 180 -19.51 5.79 -8.02
CA LYS A 180 -20.89 5.93 -8.48
C LYS A 180 -20.94 6.88 -9.67
N CYS A 181 -21.51 6.40 -10.78
CA CYS A 181 -21.73 7.20 -11.99
C CYS A 181 -23.03 8.01 -11.90
N PRO A 182 -23.18 9.05 -12.75
CA PRO A 182 -24.42 9.87 -12.79
C PRO A 182 -25.71 9.10 -13.08
N ASP A 183 -25.61 7.95 -13.74
CA ASP A 183 -26.75 7.06 -14.02
C ASP A 183 -27.07 6.09 -12.87
N GLY A 184 -26.29 6.14 -11.78
CA GLY A 184 -26.42 5.26 -10.61
C GLY A 184 -25.68 3.92 -10.73
N SER A 185 -25.00 3.66 -11.84
CA SER A 185 -24.10 2.52 -11.97
C SER A 185 -22.79 2.75 -11.19
N TYR A 186 -22.00 1.68 -11.01
CA TYR A 186 -20.66 1.80 -10.41
C TYR A 186 -19.63 1.31 -11.41
N GLU A 187 -18.58 2.10 -11.58
CA GLU A 187 -17.45 1.77 -12.43
C GLU A 187 -16.18 1.57 -11.59
N LEU A 188 -15.46 0.50 -11.89
CA LEU A 188 -14.13 0.23 -11.33
C LEU A 188 -13.12 1.13 -12.01
N VAL A 189 -12.30 1.80 -11.20
CA VAL A 189 -11.21 2.64 -11.70
C VAL A 189 -9.92 1.83 -11.69
N SER A 190 -9.28 1.70 -12.84
CA SER A 190 -8.05 0.93 -12.96
C SER A 190 -6.88 1.57 -12.20
N GLY A 191 -5.89 0.76 -11.84
CA GLY A 191 -4.70 1.26 -11.14
C GLY A 191 -3.94 2.34 -11.92
N ASN A 192 -3.95 2.24 -13.24
CA ASN A 192 -3.37 3.28 -14.10
C ASN A 192 -4.15 4.60 -14.05
N GLU A 193 -5.47 4.54 -14.10
CA GLU A 193 -6.33 5.73 -14.01
C GLU A 193 -6.17 6.41 -12.65
N VAL A 194 -6.24 5.65 -11.56
CA VAL A 194 -6.03 6.18 -10.20
C VAL A 194 -4.63 6.80 -10.08
N GLY A 195 -3.58 6.14 -10.59
CA GLY A 195 -2.22 6.65 -10.54
C GLY A 195 -2.07 8.01 -11.24
N VAL A 196 -2.67 8.16 -12.42
CA VAL A 196 -2.65 9.42 -13.18
C VAL A 196 -3.47 10.50 -12.49
N LEU A 197 -4.68 10.17 -12.01
CA LEU A 197 -5.54 11.10 -11.28
C LEU A 197 -4.87 11.61 -9.99
N LEU A 198 -4.20 10.73 -9.25
CA LEU A 198 -3.47 11.11 -8.05
C LEU A 198 -2.24 11.98 -8.38
N LEU A 199 -1.50 11.66 -9.44
CA LEU A 199 -0.36 12.47 -9.87
C LEU A 199 -0.81 13.89 -10.23
N ASP A 200 -1.87 14.02 -11.02
CA ASP A 200 -2.46 15.31 -11.40
C ASP A 200 -2.94 16.10 -10.16
N TYR A 201 -3.72 15.44 -9.30
CA TYR A 201 -4.25 16.03 -8.06
C TYR A 201 -3.14 16.54 -7.13
N ILE A 202 -2.08 15.75 -6.94
CA ILE A 202 -0.94 16.10 -6.09
C ILE A 202 -0.18 17.29 -6.68
N CYS A 203 0.11 17.26 -7.98
CA CYS A 203 0.83 18.33 -8.65
C CYS A 203 0.03 19.66 -8.61
N ALA A 204 -1.23 19.62 -9.05
CA ALA A 204 -2.10 20.79 -9.04
C ALA A 204 -2.25 21.38 -7.64
N GLY A 205 -2.51 20.55 -6.65
CA GLY A 205 -2.71 21.01 -5.27
C GLY A 205 -1.44 21.54 -4.62
N ARG A 206 -0.27 20.95 -4.89
CA ARG A 206 1.02 21.46 -4.39
C ARG A 206 1.37 22.82 -5.03
N ILE A 207 1.08 23.02 -6.31
CA ILE A 207 1.25 24.32 -6.97
C ILE A 207 0.30 25.36 -6.36
N GLU A 208 -0.99 25.02 -6.20
CA GLU A 208 -1.99 25.88 -5.56
C GLU A 208 -1.54 26.35 -4.17
N LYS A 209 -0.91 25.47 -3.39
CA LYS A 209 -0.45 25.75 -2.02
C LYS A 209 0.98 26.31 -1.94
N GLY A 210 1.68 26.42 -3.05
CA GLY A 210 3.10 26.84 -3.07
C GLY A 210 4.04 25.86 -2.35
N THR A 211 3.71 24.57 -2.36
CA THR A 211 4.47 23.49 -1.71
C THR A 211 5.11 22.53 -2.70
N MET A 212 5.07 22.84 -3.98
CA MET A 212 5.76 22.05 -5.01
C MET A 212 7.27 22.24 -4.83
N PRO A 213 8.04 21.15 -4.63
CA PRO A 213 9.49 21.27 -4.51
C PRO A 213 10.12 21.66 -5.85
N GLU A 214 11.24 22.37 -5.80
CA GLU A 214 12.07 22.54 -6.99
C GLU A 214 12.52 21.17 -7.51
N LYS A 215 12.44 20.97 -8.84
CA LYS A 215 12.78 19.69 -9.48
C LYS A 215 12.06 18.49 -8.84
N ALA A 216 10.76 18.63 -8.62
CA ALA A 216 9.92 17.56 -8.09
C ALA A 216 10.13 16.25 -8.86
N VAL A 217 10.12 15.12 -8.14
CA VAL A 217 10.32 13.78 -8.70
C VAL A 217 9.09 12.94 -8.43
N ALA A 218 8.56 12.31 -9.48
CA ALA A 218 7.62 11.20 -9.39
C ALA A 218 8.24 9.93 -9.98
N VAL A 219 7.76 8.76 -9.56
CA VAL A 219 8.31 7.47 -10.00
C VAL A 219 7.17 6.55 -10.39
N LYS A 220 7.31 5.83 -11.52
CA LYS A 220 6.35 4.79 -11.91
C LYS A 220 7.05 3.54 -12.45
N SER A 221 6.34 2.40 -12.46
CA SER A 221 6.82 1.21 -13.16
C SER A 221 6.81 1.43 -14.68
N LEU A 222 7.70 0.75 -15.39
CA LEU A 222 7.81 0.82 -16.86
C LEU A 222 6.51 0.40 -17.57
N VAL A 223 5.74 -0.50 -16.95
CA VAL A 223 4.49 -1.03 -17.51
C VAL A 223 3.27 -0.16 -17.18
N SER A 224 3.43 0.84 -16.31
CA SER A 224 2.38 1.81 -16.03
C SER A 224 2.16 2.75 -17.21
N THR A 225 0.95 3.30 -17.30
CA THR A 225 0.49 4.09 -18.45
C THR A 225 1.42 5.25 -18.84
N PRO A 226 1.68 5.45 -20.15
CA PRO A 226 2.44 6.61 -20.64
C PRO A 226 1.70 7.95 -20.47
N LEU A 227 0.40 7.96 -20.11
CA LEU A 227 -0.31 9.20 -19.82
C LEU A 227 0.31 9.94 -18.62
N ALA A 228 0.91 9.21 -17.67
CA ALA A 228 1.65 9.82 -16.56
C ALA A 228 2.85 10.67 -17.03
N ASP A 229 3.49 10.30 -18.15
CA ASP A 229 4.60 11.08 -18.73
C ASP A 229 4.10 12.44 -19.21
N ALA A 230 2.91 12.48 -19.84
CA ALA A 230 2.29 13.73 -20.29
C ALA A 230 1.87 14.62 -19.10
N VAL A 231 1.31 14.05 -18.04
CA VAL A 231 0.94 14.78 -16.82
C VAL A 231 2.19 15.35 -16.14
N ALA A 232 3.22 14.53 -15.94
CA ALA A 232 4.47 14.99 -15.34
C ALA A 232 5.12 16.13 -16.15
N ALA A 233 5.14 16.00 -17.48
CA ALA A 233 5.66 17.05 -18.37
C ALA A 233 4.86 18.36 -18.25
N HIS A 234 3.53 18.27 -18.14
CA HIS A 234 2.65 19.44 -17.96
C HIS A 234 3.02 20.24 -16.69
N TYR A 235 3.36 19.56 -15.61
CA TYR A 235 3.70 20.17 -14.33
C TYR A 235 5.20 20.43 -14.13
N GLY A 236 6.06 20.05 -15.09
CA GLY A 236 7.52 20.17 -14.96
C GLY A 236 8.13 19.23 -13.94
N VAL A 237 7.50 18.07 -13.70
CA VAL A 237 7.96 17.03 -12.78
C VAL A 237 8.89 16.06 -13.50
N GLU A 238 10.03 15.74 -12.87
CA GLU A 238 10.92 14.65 -13.32
C GLU A 238 10.22 13.31 -13.06
N LEU A 239 9.81 12.61 -14.12
CA LEU A 239 9.22 11.29 -14.02
C LEU A 239 10.28 10.21 -14.25
N ARG A 240 10.54 9.39 -13.25
CA ARG A 240 11.45 8.25 -13.33
C ARG A 240 10.69 6.96 -13.60
N ASN A 241 11.14 6.22 -14.63
CA ASN A 241 10.59 4.91 -14.96
C ASN A 241 11.51 3.83 -14.39
N VAL A 242 10.95 2.93 -13.58
CA VAL A 242 11.68 1.84 -12.91
C VAL A 242 11.12 0.48 -13.30
N LEU A 243 11.83 -0.60 -12.97
CA LEU A 243 11.33 -1.95 -13.13
C LEU A 243 10.08 -2.17 -12.26
N THR A 244 9.25 -3.14 -12.63
CA THR A 244 8.09 -3.53 -11.84
C THR A 244 8.52 -4.07 -10.47
N GLY A 245 7.82 -3.63 -9.45
CA GLY A 245 8.07 -3.95 -8.05
C GLY A 245 8.39 -2.70 -7.23
N PHE A 246 7.60 -2.47 -6.21
CA PHE A 246 7.65 -1.26 -5.39
C PHE A 246 9.01 -1.04 -4.69
N LYS A 247 9.83 -2.10 -4.55
CA LYS A 247 11.22 -2.00 -4.09
C LYS A 247 12.06 -1.02 -4.92
N TRP A 248 11.77 -0.92 -6.23
CA TRP A 248 12.48 -0.01 -7.13
C TRP A 248 12.04 1.45 -6.95
N ILE A 249 10.77 1.69 -6.56
CA ILE A 249 10.33 3.02 -6.14
C ILE A 249 11.01 3.39 -4.83
N GLY A 250 11.08 2.45 -3.86
CA GLY A 250 11.80 2.62 -2.61
C GLY A 250 13.30 2.92 -2.81
N ASP A 251 13.95 2.26 -3.76
CA ASP A 251 15.34 2.52 -4.14
C ASP A 251 15.54 3.95 -4.66
N GLN A 252 14.62 4.48 -5.46
CA GLN A 252 14.68 5.88 -5.92
C GLN A 252 14.54 6.87 -4.77
N ILE A 253 13.72 6.56 -3.75
CA ILE A 253 13.64 7.37 -2.53
C ILE A 253 14.95 7.31 -1.76
N ALA A 254 15.55 6.12 -1.61
CA ALA A 254 16.84 5.95 -0.93
C ALA A 254 17.97 6.71 -1.64
N GLN A 255 18.00 6.72 -2.98
CA GLN A 255 18.97 7.50 -3.76
C GLN A 255 18.78 9.00 -3.53
N LEU A 256 17.55 9.51 -3.53
CA LEU A 256 17.28 10.92 -3.24
C LEU A 256 17.68 11.29 -1.80
N GLU A 257 17.46 10.39 -0.83
CA GLU A 257 17.87 10.60 0.54
C GLU A 257 19.40 10.65 0.69
N ALA A 258 20.11 9.73 0.07
CA ALA A 258 21.57 9.72 0.06
C ALA A 258 22.15 11.00 -0.57
N ALA A 259 21.45 11.61 -1.51
CA ALA A 259 21.79 12.90 -2.11
C ALA A 259 21.36 14.11 -1.26
N GLY A 260 20.63 13.93 -0.15
CA GLY A 260 20.06 15.01 0.64
C GLY A 260 18.87 15.71 -0.05
N GLU A 261 18.22 15.05 -1.01
CA GLU A 261 17.18 15.60 -1.88
C GLU A 261 15.82 14.88 -1.73
N VAL A 262 15.61 14.16 -0.63
CA VAL A 262 14.40 13.32 -0.43
C VAL A 262 13.09 14.10 -0.53
N ASP A 263 13.09 15.37 -0.20
CA ASP A 263 11.92 16.26 -0.27
C ASP A 263 11.44 16.50 -1.71
N ARG A 264 12.25 16.18 -2.71
CA ARG A 264 11.86 16.24 -4.13
C ARG A 264 10.87 15.14 -4.50
N PHE A 265 10.84 14.01 -3.78
CA PHE A 265 9.91 12.93 -4.05
C PHE A 265 8.49 13.33 -3.64
N ILE A 266 7.56 13.34 -4.62
CA ILE A 266 6.17 13.74 -4.39
C ILE A 266 5.19 12.59 -4.53
N PHE A 267 5.46 11.61 -5.41
CA PHE A 267 4.54 10.51 -5.68
C PHE A 267 5.23 9.34 -6.38
N GLY A 268 4.78 8.13 -6.08
CA GLY A 268 5.16 6.91 -6.79
C GLY A 268 3.97 5.98 -6.96
N PHE A 269 3.89 5.25 -8.09
CA PHE A 269 2.81 4.29 -8.30
C PHE A 269 3.17 3.17 -9.27
N GLU A 270 2.39 2.10 -9.17
CA GLU A 270 2.36 0.99 -10.11
C GLU A 270 0.93 0.75 -10.61
N GLU A 271 0.79 0.22 -11.80
CA GLU A 271 -0.49 -0.16 -12.41
C GLU A 271 -1.26 -1.18 -11.56
N SER A 272 -0.54 -1.93 -10.74
CA SER A 272 -1.06 -2.95 -9.82
C SER A 272 -1.63 -2.38 -8.51
N TYR A 273 -2.21 -1.18 -8.56
CA TYR A 273 -2.96 -0.54 -7.47
C TYR A 273 -2.13 -0.13 -6.25
N GLY A 274 -0.80 -0.04 -6.37
CA GLY A 274 0.11 0.47 -5.35
C GLY A 274 0.42 1.96 -5.55
N TYR A 275 0.28 2.77 -4.49
CA TYR A 275 0.48 4.23 -4.53
C TYR A 275 1.22 4.73 -3.30
N LEU A 276 2.15 5.68 -3.47
CA LEU A 276 2.93 6.26 -2.39
C LEU A 276 3.01 7.79 -2.51
N ALA A 277 2.38 8.50 -1.58
CA ALA A 277 2.28 9.97 -1.57
C ALA A 277 3.34 10.62 -0.66
N GLY A 278 4.62 10.30 -0.88
CA GLY A 278 5.74 10.90 -0.15
C GLY A 278 6.68 9.88 0.49
N PRO A 279 7.84 10.31 1.01
CA PRO A 279 8.92 9.43 1.41
C PRO A 279 8.83 8.95 2.88
N TYR A 280 7.66 9.02 3.53
CA TYR A 280 7.47 8.68 4.94
C TYR A 280 7.55 7.17 5.24
N VAL A 281 7.34 6.33 4.22
CA VAL A 281 7.61 4.89 4.23
C VAL A 281 8.48 4.54 3.03
N ARG A 282 9.24 3.44 3.13
CA ARG A 282 10.24 3.05 2.13
C ARG A 282 9.75 2.02 1.13
N CYS A 283 8.63 1.39 1.43
CA CYS A 283 8.07 0.34 0.59
C CYS A 283 6.58 0.24 0.83
N LEU A 284 5.80 0.04 -0.22
CA LEU A 284 4.55 -0.68 -0.09
C LEU A 284 4.92 -2.11 0.24
N LEU A 285 4.10 -2.78 1.02
CA LEU A 285 4.30 -4.18 1.40
C LEU A 285 4.11 -5.13 0.20
N TYR A 286 4.59 -4.74 -0.98
CA TYR A 286 4.47 -5.51 -2.19
C TYR A 286 5.71 -6.36 -2.41
N THR A 287 5.56 -7.64 -2.46
CA THR A 287 6.05 -8.59 -3.44
C THR A 287 5.71 -10.01 -3.00
N SER A 288 4.69 -10.57 -3.56
CA SER A 288 4.71 -12.00 -3.86
C SER A 288 5.20 -12.12 -5.30
N PRO A 289 6.13 -13.02 -5.64
CA PRO A 289 6.44 -13.28 -7.03
C PRO A 289 5.12 -13.70 -7.70
N SER A 290 4.75 -12.97 -8.75
CA SER A 290 3.64 -13.34 -9.61
C SER A 290 3.91 -14.75 -10.15
N PRO A 291 2.88 -15.59 -10.36
CA PRO A 291 3.05 -16.82 -11.12
C PRO A 291 3.73 -16.65 -12.49
N ARG A 292 3.77 -15.40 -13.00
CA ARG A 292 4.50 -15.04 -14.22
C ARG A 292 6.02 -14.99 -14.00
N ASP A 293 6.50 -14.75 -12.79
CA ASP A 293 7.93 -14.68 -12.48
C ASP A 293 8.57 -16.08 -12.42
N TYR A 294 7.77 -17.13 -12.18
CA TYR A 294 8.19 -18.53 -12.24
C TYR A 294 8.16 -19.14 -13.66
N ALA A 295 7.50 -18.49 -14.61
CA ALA A 295 7.44 -18.97 -15.99
C ALA A 295 8.62 -18.47 -16.86
N ALA A 296 9.49 -17.63 -16.32
CA ALA A 296 10.65 -17.05 -17.01
C ALA A 296 12.01 -17.58 -16.51
N SER A 297 11.99 -18.61 -15.63
CA SER A 297 13.21 -19.30 -15.15
C SER A 297 13.28 -20.74 -15.65
#